data_83dbdcd7d98bad06ecd462b0e8305b1c
#
_entry.id   83dbdcd7d98bad06ecd462b0e8305b1c
#
_cell.length_a   1.000
_cell.length_b   1.000
_cell.length_c   1.000
_cell.angle_alpha   90.00
_cell.angle_beta   90.00
_cell.angle_gamma   90.00
#
_symmetry.space_group_name_H-M   'P 1'
#
loop_
_entity.id
_entity.type
_entity.pdbx_description
1 polymer ?
#
loop_
_entity_poly.entity_id
_entity_poly.type
_entity_poly.pdbx_seq_one_letter_code
_entity_poly.pdbx_strand_id
1 'polypeptide(L)'
;MNTQNTCPLCKSENNSLLYKDYLRDYLQCANCDLVFVPSECHLSLVEEKERYDTHNNNPKDYSYRQFLSQLTTPLNLLIPNRSFGLDFGCGPGPALSLMLEEKGHRVELYDKFYYQD
;
A
#
# COMPACT_ATOMS: atom_id res chain seq x y z
N MET A 1 -21.06 12.48 18.99
CA MET A 1 -19.90 12.71 18.14
C MET A 1 -19.75 11.61 17.11
N ASN A 2 -19.53 11.99 15.90
CA ASN A 2 -19.45 11.04 14.80
C ASN A 2 -18.01 10.52 14.68
N THR A 3 -17.76 9.30 15.16
CA THR A 3 -16.42 8.67 15.11
C THR A 3 -15.93 8.47 13.68
N GLN A 4 -16.84 8.53 12.69
CA GLN A 4 -16.51 8.40 11.28
C GLN A 4 -15.61 9.53 10.77
N ASN A 5 -15.62 10.67 11.47
CA ASN A 5 -14.83 11.84 11.11
C ASN A 5 -13.58 12.02 11.98
N THR A 6 -13.22 10.99 12.73
CA THR A 6 -11.99 11.00 13.52
C THR A 6 -10.81 10.63 12.63
N CYS A 7 -9.73 11.42 12.68
CA CYS A 7 -8.53 11.13 11.91
C CYS A 7 -7.94 9.79 12.35
N PRO A 8 -7.70 8.85 11.40
CA PRO A 8 -7.16 7.53 11.77
C PRO A 8 -5.71 7.58 12.24
N LEU A 9 -4.98 8.64 11.92
CA LEU A 9 -3.57 8.77 12.29
C LEU A 9 -3.40 9.42 13.66
N CYS A 10 -3.92 10.64 13.86
CA CYS A 10 -3.67 11.42 15.08
C CYS A 10 -4.88 11.49 16.02
N LYS A 11 -6.01 10.91 15.64
CA LYS A 11 -7.25 10.85 16.41
C LYS A 11 -7.93 12.20 16.63
N SER A 12 -7.52 13.24 15.94
CA SER A 12 -8.18 14.54 15.99
C SER A 12 -9.59 14.46 15.37
N GLU A 13 -10.52 15.18 15.96
CA GLU A 13 -11.86 15.31 15.41
C GLU A 13 -12.03 16.56 14.55
N ASN A 14 -10.96 17.37 14.42
CA ASN A 14 -10.99 18.61 13.66
C ASN A 14 -10.61 18.34 12.20
N ASN A 15 -11.58 17.87 11.44
CA ASN A 15 -11.41 17.49 10.04
C ASN A 15 -12.41 18.22 9.17
N SER A 16 -12.03 18.51 7.92
CA SER A 16 -12.89 19.20 6.96
C SER A 16 -12.94 18.49 5.63
N LEU A 17 -14.03 18.67 4.91
CA LEU A 17 -14.19 18.12 3.56
C LEU A 17 -13.19 18.80 2.62
N LEU A 18 -12.30 18.01 2.03
CA LEU A 18 -11.35 18.48 1.04
C LEU A 18 -11.89 18.33 -0.38
N TYR A 19 -12.48 17.18 -0.67
CA TYR A 19 -12.98 16.86 -2.00
C TYR A 19 -14.07 15.80 -1.90
N LYS A 20 -14.99 15.82 -2.86
CA LYS A 20 -16.07 14.84 -2.94
C LYS A 20 -16.23 14.40 -4.39
N ASP A 21 -16.21 13.09 -4.62
CA ASP A 21 -16.57 12.52 -5.90
C ASP A 21 -17.91 11.77 -5.79
N TYR A 22 -18.31 11.06 -6.84
CA TYR A 22 -19.57 10.34 -6.84
C TYR A 22 -19.56 9.07 -5.97
N LEU A 23 -18.39 8.65 -5.51
CA LEU A 23 -18.24 7.43 -4.70
C LEU A 23 -18.05 7.74 -3.22
N ARG A 24 -17.33 8.82 -2.88
CA ARG A 24 -16.92 9.05 -1.50
C ARG A 24 -16.49 10.47 -1.23
N ASP A 25 -16.46 10.78 0.06
CA ASP A 25 -15.90 12.03 0.56
C ASP A 25 -14.42 11.83 0.92
N TYR A 26 -13.63 12.89 0.74
CA TYR A 26 -12.22 12.93 1.17
C TYR A 26 -12.07 14.04 2.19
N LEU A 27 -11.66 13.67 3.41
CA LEU A 27 -11.49 14.60 4.52
C LEU A 27 -10.01 14.91 4.71
N GLN A 28 -9.72 16.11 5.17
CA GLN A 28 -8.37 16.48 5.58
C GLN A 28 -8.34 16.84 7.06
N CYS A 29 -7.41 16.25 7.78
CA CYS A 29 -7.20 16.55 9.19
C CYS A 29 -6.51 17.90 9.36
N ALA A 30 -7.10 18.80 10.17
CA ALA A 30 -6.50 20.10 10.44
C ALA A 30 -5.28 20.01 11.35
N ASN A 31 -5.11 18.89 12.05
CA ASN A 31 -4.00 18.72 12.98
C ASN A 31 -2.75 18.11 12.33
N CYS A 32 -2.90 17.07 11.50
CA CYS A 32 -1.75 16.37 10.91
C CYS A 32 -1.74 16.38 9.38
N ASP A 33 -2.69 17.06 8.75
CA ASP A 33 -2.84 17.20 7.29
C ASP A 33 -3.14 15.90 6.55
N LEU A 34 -3.34 14.77 7.25
CA LEU A 34 -3.71 13.52 6.58
C LEU A 34 -5.01 13.68 5.81
N VAL A 35 -5.01 13.24 4.57
CA VAL A 35 -6.22 13.12 3.77
C VAL A 35 -6.71 11.67 3.88
N PHE A 36 -7.98 11.49 4.25
CA PHE A 36 -8.53 10.16 4.49
C PHE A 36 -10.00 10.09 4.08
N VAL A 37 -10.48 8.86 3.92
CA VAL A 37 -11.87 8.58 3.58
C VAL A 37 -12.60 8.16 4.85
N PRO A 38 -13.80 8.70 5.15
CA PRO A 38 -14.57 8.28 6.32
C PRO A 38 -14.84 6.77 6.32
N SER A 39 -14.91 6.17 7.51
CA SER A 39 -15.08 4.72 7.65
C SER A 39 -16.34 4.18 6.96
N GLU A 40 -17.39 4.99 6.87
CA GLU A 40 -18.65 4.62 6.18
C GLU A 40 -18.47 4.39 4.69
N CYS A 41 -17.39 4.98 4.10
CA CYS A 41 -17.05 4.83 2.68
C CYS A 41 -16.02 3.73 2.45
N HIS A 42 -15.53 3.06 3.49
CA HIS A 42 -14.55 1.99 3.36
C HIS A 42 -15.19 0.74 2.78
N LEU A 43 -14.41 0.03 1.97
CA LEU A 43 -14.81 -1.29 1.47
C LEU A 43 -14.79 -2.30 2.63
N SER A 44 -15.67 -3.32 2.53
CA SER A 44 -15.56 -4.48 3.40
C SER A 44 -14.28 -5.25 3.07
N LEU A 45 -13.86 -6.16 3.95
CA LEU A 45 -12.68 -6.99 3.70
C LEU A 45 -12.84 -7.83 2.43
N VAL A 46 -14.05 -8.31 2.15
CA VAL A 46 -14.32 -9.10 0.94
C VAL A 46 -14.20 -8.22 -0.30
N GLU A 47 -14.81 -7.05 -0.29
CA GLU A 47 -14.74 -6.11 -1.42
C GLU A 47 -13.32 -5.61 -1.66
N GLU A 48 -12.58 -5.36 -0.59
CA GLU A 48 -11.18 -4.94 -0.67
C GLU A 48 -10.34 -6.01 -1.35
N LYS A 49 -10.48 -7.28 -0.91
CA LYS A 49 -9.76 -8.40 -1.51
C LYS A 49 -10.12 -8.57 -2.99
N GLU A 50 -11.42 -8.49 -3.33
CA GLU A 50 -11.87 -8.59 -4.71
C GLU A 50 -11.23 -7.51 -5.59
N ARG A 51 -11.07 -6.30 -5.06
CA ARG A 51 -10.42 -5.21 -5.76
C ARG A 51 -8.95 -5.53 -6.05
N TYR A 52 -8.23 -6.07 -5.06
CA TYR A 52 -6.84 -6.48 -5.24
C TYR A 52 -6.71 -7.68 -6.19
N ASP A 53 -7.67 -8.61 -6.17
CA ASP A 53 -7.66 -9.77 -7.07
C ASP A 53 -7.76 -9.36 -8.55
N THR A 54 -8.24 -8.16 -8.85
CA THR A 54 -8.29 -7.64 -10.23
C THR A 54 -6.92 -7.16 -10.73
N HIS A 55 -5.95 -6.97 -9.84
CA HIS A 55 -4.62 -6.53 -10.21
C HIS A 55 -3.85 -7.67 -10.89
N ASN A 56 -3.32 -7.41 -12.05
CA ASN A 56 -2.52 -8.40 -12.80
C ASN A 56 -1.03 -8.16 -12.54
N ASN A 57 -0.57 -8.60 -11.35
CA ASN A 57 0.81 -8.40 -10.89
C ASN A 57 1.63 -9.66 -11.17
N ASN A 58 1.95 -9.90 -12.45
CA ASN A 58 2.79 -11.04 -12.82
C ASN A 58 4.27 -10.70 -12.56
N PRO A 59 5.00 -11.50 -11.74
CA PRO A 59 6.43 -11.27 -11.47
C PRO A 59 7.32 -11.26 -12.71
N LYS A 60 6.85 -11.83 -13.81
CA LYS A 60 7.58 -11.89 -15.08
C LYS A 60 7.17 -10.81 -16.08
N ASP A 61 6.17 -9.99 -15.73
CA ASP A 61 5.72 -8.92 -16.61
C ASP A 61 6.77 -7.81 -16.67
N TYR A 62 7.30 -7.58 -17.87
CA TYR A 62 8.36 -6.58 -18.10
C TYR A 62 7.90 -5.17 -17.71
N SER A 63 6.69 -4.78 -18.11
CA SER A 63 6.16 -3.44 -17.82
C SER A 63 6.03 -3.18 -16.32
N TYR A 64 5.54 -4.17 -15.58
CA TYR A 64 5.41 -4.08 -14.13
C TYR A 64 6.78 -4.01 -13.46
N ARG A 65 7.73 -4.84 -13.90
CA ARG A 65 9.09 -4.82 -13.39
C ARG A 65 9.78 -3.48 -13.69
N GLN A 66 9.52 -2.91 -14.85
CA GLN A 66 10.06 -1.59 -15.21
C GLN A 66 9.51 -0.50 -14.31
N PHE A 67 8.22 -0.55 -14.00
CA PHE A 67 7.60 0.35 -13.03
C PHE A 67 8.26 0.23 -11.66
N LEU A 68 8.44 -1.00 -11.17
CA LEU A 68 9.06 -1.25 -9.86
C LEU A 68 10.55 -0.88 -9.84
N SER A 69 11.20 -0.83 -10.99
CA SER A 69 12.63 -0.46 -11.06
C SER A 69 12.87 0.98 -10.63
N GLN A 70 11.85 1.82 -10.64
CA GLN A 70 11.94 3.18 -10.09
C GLN A 70 12.29 3.16 -8.61
N LEU A 71 11.92 2.10 -7.89
CA LEU A 71 12.30 1.88 -6.51
C LEU A 71 13.57 1.03 -6.39
N THR A 72 13.63 -0.09 -7.10
CA THR A 72 14.71 -1.09 -6.89
C THR A 72 16.06 -0.57 -7.35
N THR A 73 16.12 0.21 -8.43
CA THR A 73 17.38 0.71 -8.94
C THR A 73 18.09 1.62 -7.95
N PRO A 74 17.46 2.71 -7.42
CA PRO A 74 18.12 3.52 -6.40
C PRO A 74 18.30 2.78 -5.08
N LEU A 75 17.36 1.90 -4.70
CA LEU A 75 17.47 1.14 -3.46
C LEU A 75 18.73 0.26 -3.46
N ASN A 76 19.00 -0.43 -4.57
CA ASN A 76 20.19 -1.29 -4.69
C ASN A 76 21.51 -0.53 -4.56
N LEU A 77 21.50 0.78 -4.81
CA LEU A 77 22.68 1.62 -4.63
C LEU A 77 22.86 2.07 -3.17
N LEU A 78 21.78 2.08 -2.40
CA LEU A 78 21.77 2.62 -1.04
C LEU A 78 21.92 1.56 0.03
N ILE A 79 21.44 0.33 -0.21
CA ILE A 79 21.51 -0.74 0.79
C ILE A 79 22.75 -1.61 0.56
N PRO A 80 23.31 -2.21 1.64
CA PRO A 80 24.43 -3.13 1.51
C PRO A 80 24.08 -4.36 0.68
N ASN A 81 25.09 -4.99 0.07
CA ASN A 81 24.90 -6.28 -0.60
C ASN A 81 24.40 -7.32 0.39
N ARG A 82 23.55 -8.22 -0.09
CA ARG A 82 22.95 -9.30 0.71
C ARG A 82 22.17 -8.78 1.91
N SER A 83 21.40 -7.72 1.69
CA SER A 83 20.51 -7.18 2.72
C SER A 83 19.30 -8.08 2.92
N PHE A 84 18.68 -7.96 4.09
CA PHE A 84 17.46 -8.66 4.46
C PHE A 84 16.34 -7.63 4.67
N GLY A 85 15.18 -7.87 4.09
CA GLY A 85 14.06 -6.94 4.19
C GLY A 85 12.70 -7.59 4.23
N LEU A 86 11.68 -6.78 4.42
CA LEU A 86 10.28 -7.19 4.44
C LEU A 86 9.50 -6.39 3.39
N ASP A 87 8.77 -7.09 2.54
CA ASP A 87 7.78 -6.48 1.65
C ASP A 87 6.43 -6.57 2.35
N PHE A 88 6.03 -5.49 2.99
CA PHE A 88 4.79 -5.40 3.76
C PHE A 88 3.67 -4.92 2.83
N GLY A 89 2.65 -5.76 2.64
CA GLY A 89 1.60 -5.51 1.66
C GLY A 89 2.00 -5.94 0.25
N CYS A 90 2.67 -7.09 0.14
CA CYS A 90 3.27 -7.54 -1.12
C CYS A 90 2.28 -7.91 -2.22
N GLY A 91 1.01 -8.20 -1.87
CA GLY A 91 0.01 -8.64 -2.84
C GLY A 91 0.19 -10.08 -3.32
N PRO A 92 -0.62 -10.51 -4.30
CA PRO A 92 -0.60 -11.90 -4.77
C PRO A 92 0.55 -12.25 -5.71
N GLY A 93 1.14 -11.25 -6.39
CA GLY A 93 2.22 -11.46 -7.36
C GLY A 93 3.47 -10.68 -6.97
N PRO A 94 4.32 -11.18 -6.04
CA PRO A 94 5.38 -10.41 -5.42
C PRO A 94 6.60 -10.21 -6.33
N ALA A 95 6.44 -9.41 -7.38
CA ALA A 95 7.52 -9.11 -8.34
C ALA A 95 8.67 -8.34 -7.69
N LEU A 96 8.37 -7.44 -6.73
CA LEU A 96 9.39 -6.64 -6.07
C LEU A 96 10.40 -7.51 -5.32
N SER A 97 9.92 -8.48 -4.54
CA SER A 97 10.80 -9.38 -3.80
C SER A 97 11.69 -10.20 -4.75
N LEU A 98 11.11 -10.68 -5.85
CA LEU A 98 11.85 -11.44 -6.86
C LEU A 98 12.98 -10.60 -7.47
N MET A 99 12.71 -9.33 -7.80
CA MET A 99 13.71 -8.42 -8.36
C MET A 99 14.83 -8.16 -7.37
N LEU A 100 14.52 -8.01 -6.08
CA LEU A 100 15.55 -7.81 -5.04
C LEU A 100 16.34 -9.10 -4.80
N GLU A 101 15.70 -10.25 -4.83
CA GLU A 101 16.37 -11.54 -4.68
C GLU A 101 17.33 -11.82 -5.84
N GLU A 102 16.98 -11.41 -7.06
CA GLU A 102 17.86 -11.50 -8.22
C GLU A 102 19.17 -10.71 -8.04
N LYS A 103 19.16 -9.69 -7.17
CA LYS A 103 20.33 -8.89 -6.81
C LYS A 103 21.05 -9.41 -5.57
N GLY A 104 20.62 -10.55 -5.03
CA GLY A 104 21.26 -11.22 -3.90
C GLY A 104 20.70 -10.87 -2.54
N HIS A 105 19.63 -10.08 -2.48
CA HIS A 105 18.98 -9.76 -1.21
C HIS A 105 18.02 -10.87 -0.80
N ARG A 106 17.64 -10.87 0.46
CA ARG A 106 16.62 -11.78 1.02
C ARG A 106 15.42 -10.97 1.46
N VAL A 107 14.22 -11.34 1.00
CA VAL A 107 12.99 -10.58 1.28
C VAL A 107 11.93 -11.52 1.83
N GLU A 108 11.43 -11.20 3.02
CA GLU A 108 10.24 -11.84 3.58
C GLU A 108 9.00 -11.13 3.04
N LEU A 109 7.90 -11.86 2.92
CA LEU A 109 6.65 -11.35 2.37
C LEU A 109 5.58 -11.32 3.45
N TYR A 110 4.80 -10.24 3.47
CA TYR A 110 3.58 -10.18 4.26
C TYR A 110 2.49 -9.48 3.48
N ASP A 111 1.28 -10.05 3.51
CA ASP A 111 0.06 -9.43 3.00
C ASP A 111 -1.12 -10.04 3.74
N LYS A 112 -2.01 -9.19 4.22
CA LYS A 112 -3.15 -9.65 5.04
C LYS A 112 -4.08 -10.63 4.31
N PHE A 113 -4.07 -10.63 2.99
CA PHE A 113 -4.91 -11.54 2.18
C PHE A 113 -4.14 -12.70 1.57
N TYR A 114 -2.85 -12.52 1.26
CA TYR A 114 -2.10 -13.46 0.42
C TYR A 114 -0.90 -14.10 1.10
N TYR A 115 -0.28 -13.44 2.07
CA TYR A 115 0.94 -13.92 2.74
C TYR A 115 0.89 -13.51 4.22
N GLN A 116 0.25 -14.33 5.04
CA GLN A 116 -0.05 -13.99 6.43
C GLN A 116 0.98 -14.46 7.45
N ASP A 117 1.98 -15.23 7.04
CA ASP A 117 2.99 -15.78 7.95
C ASP A 117 4.17 -14.85 8.18
#